data_2500e0100eedbee3d8e0fbf6015756b1
#
_entry.id   2500e0100eedbee3d8e0fbf6015756b1
#
_cell.length_a   1.000
_cell.length_b   1.000
_cell.length_c   1.000
_cell.angle_alpha   90.00
_cell.angle_beta   90.00
_cell.angle_gamma   90.00
#
_symmetry.space_group_name_H-M   'P 1'
#
loop_
_entity.id
_entity.type
_entity.pdbx_description
1 polymer ?
#
loop_
_entity_poly.entity_id
_entity_poly.type
_entity_poly.pdbx_seq_one_letter_code
_entity_poly.pdbx_strand_id
1 'polypeptide(L)'
;MKKTLLFFFVIAALISCETKTIEVPVKGGEIMLGNNKGSKFYIAPDENVDVVKKLLKSWNNMDPEGMFEVLEDTITWWVATEKKPIKADKEFIKEYLKSYDSISQVVQGYIPHQWEGQQHVVVSVASREKKYKKDGTFEDDRLFERFFVRDGKIFQVQAWSADWNTND
;
A
#
# COMPACT_ATOMS: atom_id res chain seq x y z
N MET A 1 -7.57 7.65 -62.56
CA MET A 1 -6.55 7.29 -61.57
C MET A 1 -6.14 8.43 -60.61
N LYS A 2 -6.04 9.71 -61.03
CA LYS A 2 -5.63 10.81 -60.12
C LYS A 2 -6.65 11.14 -58.99
N LYS A 3 -7.96 10.95 -59.21
CA LYS A 3 -9.01 11.24 -58.22
C LYS A 3 -9.12 10.18 -57.10
N THR A 4 -8.79 8.94 -57.39
CA THR A 4 -8.78 7.84 -56.41
C THR A 4 -7.60 7.95 -55.43
N LEU A 5 -6.47 8.45 -55.89
CA LEU A 5 -5.28 8.65 -55.06
C LEU A 5 -5.49 9.76 -54.00
N LEU A 6 -6.22 10.82 -54.40
CA LEU A 6 -6.54 11.93 -53.47
C LEU A 6 -7.46 11.50 -52.34
N PHE A 7 -8.40 10.59 -52.62
CA PHE A 7 -9.34 10.08 -51.60
C PHE A 7 -8.65 9.22 -50.54
N PHE A 8 -7.65 8.43 -50.92
CA PHE A 8 -6.83 7.64 -49.97
C PHE A 8 -5.97 8.52 -49.08
N PHE A 9 -5.46 9.65 -49.58
CA PHE A 9 -4.66 10.59 -48.78
C PHE A 9 -5.50 11.31 -47.70
N VAL A 10 -6.75 11.63 -48.00
CA VAL A 10 -7.67 12.29 -47.04
C VAL A 10 -8.08 11.31 -45.92
N ILE A 11 -8.30 10.04 -46.24
CA ILE A 11 -8.63 9.02 -45.22
C ILE A 11 -7.44 8.75 -44.30
N ALA A 12 -6.21 8.71 -44.85
CA ALA A 12 -5.00 8.50 -44.04
C ALA A 12 -4.72 9.67 -43.04
N ALA A 13 -5.10 10.91 -43.43
CA ALA A 13 -4.95 12.07 -42.56
C ALA A 13 -5.96 12.11 -41.41
N LEU A 14 -7.11 11.42 -41.50
CA LEU A 14 -8.12 11.36 -40.46
C LEU A 14 -7.83 10.31 -39.35
N ILE A 15 -6.94 9.34 -39.61
CA ILE A 15 -6.59 8.28 -38.69
C ILE A 15 -5.43 8.69 -37.73
N SER A 16 -4.76 9.83 -38.00
CA SER A 16 -3.55 10.24 -37.27
C SER A 16 -3.80 11.13 -36.04
N CYS A 17 -5.04 11.26 -35.57
CA CYS A 17 -5.30 12.00 -34.35
C CYS A 17 -5.43 11.02 -33.18
N GLU A 18 -4.32 10.41 -32.73
CA GLU A 18 -4.23 9.87 -31.38
C GLU A 18 -4.28 11.04 -30.39
N THR A 19 -5.45 11.32 -29.87
CA THR A 19 -5.59 12.20 -28.71
C THR A 19 -4.93 11.50 -27.54
N LYS A 20 -3.67 11.80 -27.25
CA LYS A 20 -3.07 11.43 -25.96
C LYS A 20 -3.83 12.17 -24.89
N THR A 21 -4.74 11.47 -24.24
CA THR A 21 -5.38 11.95 -23.01
C THR A 21 -4.29 12.01 -21.95
N ILE A 22 -3.82 13.22 -21.63
CA ILE A 22 -2.93 13.43 -20.49
C ILE A 22 -3.85 13.37 -19.27
N GLU A 23 -3.87 12.25 -18.57
CA GLU A 23 -4.54 12.16 -17.28
C GLU A 23 -3.77 13.04 -16.30
N VAL A 24 -4.35 14.16 -15.93
CA VAL A 24 -3.82 15.02 -14.88
C VAL A 24 -4.27 14.40 -13.56
N PRO A 25 -3.35 13.99 -12.66
CA PRO A 25 -3.71 13.42 -11.38
C PRO A 25 -4.62 14.37 -10.60
N VAL A 26 -5.74 13.85 -10.09
CA VAL A 26 -6.63 14.64 -9.23
C VAL A 26 -5.90 14.90 -7.91
N LYS A 27 -5.70 16.19 -7.62
CA LYS A 27 -5.06 16.64 -6.37
C LYS A 27 -6.12 16.99 -5.35
N GLY A 28 -5.90 16.57 -4.10
CA GLY A 28 -6.78 16.89 -2.97
C GLY A 28 -6.03 16.84 -1.66
N GLY A 29 -6.57 17.49 -0.64
CA GLY A 29 -5.93 17.56 0.66
C GLY A 29 -4.61 18.36 0.67
N GLU A 30 -4.00 18.47 1.83
CA GLU A 30 -2.77 19.25 2.02
C GLU A 30 -2.00 18.72 3.24
N ILE A 31 -0.68 18.69 3.16
CA ILE A 31 0.20 18.47 4.31
C ILE A 31 0.23 19.73 5.17
N MET A 32 -0.14 19.61 6.44
CA MET A 32 -0.23 20.76 7.34
C MET A 32 1.03 21.02 8.17
N LEU A 33 1.92 20.02 8.29
CA LEU A 33 3.08 20.06 9.19
C LEU A 33 4.35 19.54 8.51
N GLY A 34 5.49 19.93 9.08
CA GLY A 34 6.81 19.49 8.65
C GLY A 34 7.30 20.17 7.38
N ASN A 35 8.36 19.60 6.80
CA ASN A 35 9.05 20.18 5.64
C ASN A 35 8.21 20.15 4.35
N ASN A 36 7.16 19.33 4.31
CA ASN A 36 6.25 19.18 3.17
C ASN A 36 4.94 19.98 3.34
N LYS A 37 4.89 20.92 4.29
CA LYS A 37 3.70 21.77 4.51
C LYS A 37 3.29 22.47 3.22
N GLY A 38 2.00 22.40 2.88
CA GLY A 38 1.43 22.97 1.67
C GLY A 38 1.41 22.03 0.47
N SER A 39 2.16 20.90 0.50
CA SER A 39 2.13 19.92 -0.59
C SER A 39 0.76 19.26 -0.70
N LYS A 40 0.31 19.06 -1.94
CA LYS A 40 -0.97 18.40 -2.22
C LYS A 40 -0.80 16.90 -2.34
N PHE A 41 -1.86 16.16 -1.94
CA PHE A 41 -1.98 14.74 -2.22
C PHE A 41 -2.57 14.49 -3.60
N TYR A 42 -2.26 13.33 -4.17
CA TYR A 42 -2.91 12.77 -5.34
C TYR A 42 -3.00 11.24 -5.21
N ILE A 43 -3.95 10.64 -5.92
CA ILE A 43 -4.08 9.18 -5.98
C ILE A 43 -2.93 8.62 -6.79
N ALA A 44 -2.24 7.64 -6.24
CA ALA A 44 -1.14 6.95 -6.89
C ALA A 44 -1.64 5.72 -7.68
N PRO A 45 -0.84 5.20 -8.62
CA PRO A 45 -1.20 4.01 -9.38
C PRO A 45 -1.42 2.76 -8.52
N ASP A 46 -2.30 1.87 -8.99
CA ASP A 46 -2.75 0.67 -8.26
C ASP A 46 -1.67 -0.43 -8.12
N GLU A 47 -0.60 -0.41 -8.92
CA GLU A 47 0.50 -1.37 -8.77
C GLU A 47 1.14 -1.35 -7.38
N ASN A 48 1.10 -0.22 -6.68
CA ASN A 48 1.56 -0.12 -5.29
C ASN A 48 0.60 -0.83 -4.32
N VAL A 49 -0.69 -0.90 -4.65
CA VAL A 49 -1.68 -1.69 -3.89
C VAL A 49 -1.37 -3.18 -4.03
N ASP A 50 -0.94 -3.65 -5.20
CA ASP A 50 -0.62 -5.05 -5.43
C ASP A 50 0.59 -5.52 -4.61
N VAL A 51 1.57 -4.63 -4.36
CA VAL A 51 2.68 -4.89 -3.44
C VAL A 51 2.17 -5.16 -2.03
N VAL A 52 1.23 -4.32 -1.54
CA VAL A 52 0.64 -4.48 -0.20
C VAL A 52 -0.25 -5.71 -0.11
N LYS A 53 -1.03 -6.01 -1.16
CA LYS A 53 -1.84 -7.26 -1.21
C LYS A 53 -0.97 -8.52 -1.09
N LYS A 54 0.20 -8.54 -1.75
CA LYS A 54 1.16 -9.65 -1.64
C LYS A 54 1.68 -9.78 -0.21
N LEU A 55 2.05 -8.68 0.42
CA LEU A 55 2.48 -8.69 1.83
C LEU A 55 1.39 -9.27 2.73
N LEU A 56 0.15 -8.74 2.66
CA LEU A 56 -0.94 -9.16 3.53
C LEU A 56 -1.38 -10.61 3.28
N LYS A 57 -1.26 -11.10 2.03
CA LYS A 57 -1.45 -12.52 1.74
C LYS A 57 -0.41 -13.39 2.45
N SER A 58 0.87 -13.02 2.38
CA SER A 58 1.95 -13.74 3.05
C SER A 58 1.83 -13.64 4.58
N TRP A 59 1.39 -12.49 5.10
CA TRP A 59 1.07 -12.27 6.51
C TRP A 59 0.00 -13.25 7.01
N ASN A 60 -1.14 -13.32 6.32
CA ASN A 60 -2.22 -14.26 6.64
C ASN A 60 -1.80 -15.74 6.55
N ASN A 61 -0.86 -16.06 5.69
CA ASN A 61 -0.29 -17.40 5.55
C ASN A 61 0.86 -17.66 6.54
N MET A 62 1.24 -16.67 7.36
CA MET A 62 2.41 -16.74 8.24
C MET A 62 3.68 -17.13 7.49
N ASP A 63 3.85 -16.61 6.26
CA ASP A 63 4.94 -16.91 5.33
C ASP A 63 5.97 -15.77 5.31
N PRO A 64 7.04 -15.83 6.14
CA PRO A 64 8.05 -14.78 6.16
C PRO A 64 8.86 -14.69 4.86
N GLU A 65 9.04 -15.79 4.13
CA GLU A 65 9.75 -15.77 2.85
C GLU A 65 8.97 -14.96 1.81
N GLY A 66 7.67 -15.23 1.65
CA GLY A 66 6.79 -14.48 0.78
C GLY A 66 6.65 -13.00 1.18
N MET A 67 6.72 -12.68 2.47
CA MET A 67 6.73 -11.28 2.92
C MET A 67 7.98 -10.53 2.40
N PHE A 68 9.16 -11.16 2.47
CA PHE A 68 10.42 -10.54 2.02
C PHE A 68 10.59 -10.49 0.49
N GLU A 69 9.67 -11.07 -0.27
CA GLU A 69 9.57 -10.78 -1.71
C GLU A 69 9.18 -9.32 -1.97
N VAL A 70 8.47 -8.67 -1.04
CA VAL A 70 7.95 -7.31 -1.17
C VAL A 70 8.39 -6.34 -0.07
N LEU A 71 9.11 -6.80 0.95
CA LEU A 71 9.74 -5.96 1.97
C LEU A 71 11.20 -5.63 1.59
N GLU A 72 11.72 -4.51 2.05
CA GLU A 72 13.17 -4.27 2.14
C GLU A 72 13.78 -5.21 3.21
N ASP A 73 15.09 -5.45 3.16
CA ASP A 73 15.79 -6.35 4.10
C ASP A 73 15.58 -5.99 5.58
N THR A 74 15.39 -4.71 5.83
CA THR A 74 15.03 -4.17 7.16
C THR A 74 14.02 -3.05 6.99
N ILE A 75 12.85 -3.21 7.59
CA ILE A 75 11.81 -2.20 7.58
C ILE A 75 11.75 -1.42 8.89
N THR A 76 11.20 -0.22 8.84
CA THR A 76 10.81 0.54 10.03
C THR A 76 9.35 0.27 10.33
N TRP A 77 9.07 -0.39 11.45
CA TRP A 77 7.71 -0.73 11.85
C TRP A 77 7.28 0.08 13.07
N TRP A 78 6.28 0.94 12.88
CA TRP A 78 5.61 1.69 13.93
C TRP A 78 4.37 0.93 14.38
N VAL A 79 4.44 0.31 15.54
CA VAL A 79 3.33 -0.41 16.16
C VAL A 79 2.59 0.56 17.07
N ALA A 80 1.26 0.54 17.06
CA ALA A 80 0.42 1.49 17.80
C ALA A 80 0.67 1.53 19.30
N THR A 81 1.08 0.41 19.89
CA THR A 81 1.35 0.26 21.33
C THR A 81 2.76 0.65 21.71
N GLU A 82 3.66 0.86 20.75
CA GLU A 82 5.07 1.13 20.99
C GLU A 82 5.40 2.62 20.93
N LYS A 83 6.25 3.08 21.86
CA LYS A 83 6.69 4.50 21.88
C LYS A 83 7.73 4.83 20.83
N LYS A 84 8.37 3.82 20.25
CA LYS A 84 9.43 3.97 19.24
C LYS A 84 9.24 2.93 18.15
N PRO A 85 9.70 3.23 16.92
CA PRO A 85 9.64 2.25 15.84
C PRO A 85 10.59 1.08 16.11
N ILE A 86 10.18 -0.08 15.65
CA ILE A 86 10.99 -1.30 15.64
C ILE A 86 11.71 -1.37 14.29
N LYS A 87 12.96 -1.80 14.30
CA LYS A 87 13.65 -2.24 13.08
C LYS A 87 13.40 -3.73 12.95
N ALA A 88 12.60 -4.10 11.96
CA ALA A 88 12.21 -5.48 11.73
C ALA A 88 12.92 -6.02 10.48
N ASP A 89 13.79 -6.97 10.67
CA ASP A 89 14.39 -7.80 9.64
C ASP A 89 13.69 -9.16 9.56
N LYS A 90 14.18 -10.02 8.68
CA LYS A 90 13.59 -11.34 8.45
C LYS A 90 13.57 -12.22 9.69
N GLU A 91 14.63 -12.20 10.46
CA GLU A 91 14.73 -13.01 11.68
C GLU A 91 13.75 -12.51 12.76
N PHE A 92 13.65 -11.19 12.93
CA PHE A 92 12.65 -10.59 13.82
C PHE A 92 11.23 -11.01 13.44
N ILE A 93 10.87 -10.94 12.16
CA ILE A 93 9.53 -11.30 11.69
C ILE A 93 9.27 -12.80 11.87
N LYS A 94 10.24 -13.67 11.60
CA LYS A 94 10.13 -15.10 11.86
C LYS A 94 9.86 -15.40 13.33
N GLU A 95 10.59 -14.76 14.25
CA GLU A 95 10.39 -14.95 15.69
C GLU A 95 9.02 -14.41 16.14
N TYR A 96 8.63 -13.24 15.61
CA TYR A 96 7.31 -12.66 15.91
C TYR A 96 6.17 -13.61 15.52
N LEU A 97 6.21 -14.18 14.31
CA LEU A 97 5.19 -15.09 13.82
C LEU A 97 5.11 -16.40 14.62
N LYS A 98 6.22 -16.86 15.23
CA LYS A 98 6.21 -18.06 16.07
C LYS A 98 5.32 -17.95 17.30
N SER A 99 4.93 -16.75 17.70
CA SER A 99 4.04 -16.52 18.86
C SER A 99 2.58 -16.85 18.56
N TYR A 100 2.22 -17.00 17.29
CA TYR A 100 0.86 -17.19 16.83
C TYR A 100 0.66 -18.57 16.20
N ASP A 101 -0.55 -19.10 16.31
CA ASP A 101 -1.02 -20.29 15.59
C ASP A 101 -1.60 -19.90 14.23
N SER A 102 -2.29 -18.76 14.17
CA SER A 102 -2.84 -18.24 12.93
C SER A 102 -3.09 -16.73 13.00
N ILE A 103 -3.06 -16.11 11.84
CA ILE A 103 -3.39 -14.70 11.63
C ILE A 103 -4.44 -14.62 10.53
N SER A 104 -5.45 -13.79 10.73
CA SER A 104 -6.47 -13.52 9.74
C SER A 104 -6.75 -12.04 9.68
N GLN A 105 -6.28 -11.38 8.63
CA GLN A 105 -6.55 -9.97 8.37
C GLN A 105 -7.47 -9.83 7.17
N VAL A 106 -8.64 -9.22 7.39
CA VAL A 106 -9.66 -8.95 6.37
C VAL A 106 -9.65 -7.47 6.05
N VAL A 107 -9.27 -7.15 4.83
CA VAL A 107 -9.13 -5.77 4.36
C VAL A 107 -10.48 -5.22 3.90
N GLN A 108 -10.81 -4.00 4.32
CA GLN A 108 -12.00 -3.26 3.91
C GLN A 108 -11.71 -2.33 2.73
N GLY A 109 -10.49 -1.83 2.59
CA GLY A 109 -10.12 -0.96 1.49
C GLY A 109 -8.64 -0.60 1.44
N TYR A 110 -8.18 -0.23 0.24
CA TYR A 110 -6.84 0.27 -0.04
C TYR A 110 -6.96 1.66 -0.67
N ILE A 111 -6.14 2.60 -0.22
CA ILE A 111 -6.06 3.96 -0.77
C ILE A 111 -4.60 4.28 -1.07
N PRO A 112 -4.14 4.11 -2.33
CA PRO A 112 -2.80 4.51 -2.73
C PRO A 112 -2.75 6.04 -2.90
N HIS A 113 -1.82 6.69 -2.24
CA HIS A 113 -1.66 8.14 -2.36
C HIS A 113 -0.19 8.54 -2.26
N GLN A 114 0.11 9.67 -2.85
CA GLN A 114 1.42 10.30 -2.81
C GLN A 114 1.24 11.80 -2.63
N TRP A 115 2.21 12.49 -2.06
CA TRP A 115 2.22 13.95 -2.05
C TRP A 115 3.37 14.50 -2.90
N GLU A 116 3.21 15.73 -3.34
CA GLU A 116 4.17 16.40 -4.20
C GLU A 116 5.58 16.39 -3.58
N GLY A 117 6.58 16.07 -4.41
CA GLY A 117 7.98 16.02 -4.00
C GLY A 117 8.44 14.74 -3.31
N GLN A 118 7.54 13.76 -3.07
CA GLN A 118 7.91 12.46 -2.52
C GLN A 118 8.22 11.44 -3.61
N GLN A 119 9.23 10.59 -3.34
CA GLN A 119 9.63 9.50 -4.24
C GLN A 119 9.01 8.16 -3.86
N HIS A 120 8.16 8.12 -2.84
CA HIS A 120 7.47 6.90 -2.39
C HIS A 120 5.97 7.11 -2.41
N VAL A 121 5.25 6.01 -2.57
CA VAL A 121 3.80 5.95 -2.46
C VAL A 121 3.43 5.44 -1.07
N VAL A 122 2.34 5.96 -0.52
CA VAL A 122 1.74 5.44 0.71
C VAL A 122 0.45 4.73 0.34
N VAL A 123 0.31 3.47 0.74
CA VAL A 123 -0.95 2.74 0.64
C VAL A 123 -1.56 2.69 2.04
N SER A 124 -2.67 3.41 2.23
CA SER A 124 -3.45 3.33 3.47
C SER A 124 -4.44 2.17 3.39
N VAL A 125 -4.51 1.39 4.45
CA VAL A 125 -5.33 0.18 4.53
C VAL A 125 -6.19 0.25 5.78
N ALA A 126 -7.49 0.03 5.63
CA ALA A 126 -8.41 -0.22 6.74
C ALA A 126 -8.73 -1.71 6.77
N SER A 127 -8.60 -2.35 7.92
CA SER A 127 -8.78 -3.80 8.06
C SER A 127 -9.27 -4.19 9.47
N ARG A 128 -9.67 -5.45 9.61
CA ARG A 128 -9.83 -6.14 10.88
C ARG A 128 -8.85 -7.29 10.90
N GLU A 129 -8.10 -7.41 12.00
CA GLU A 129 -7.13 -8.47 12.20
C GLU A 129 -7.49 -9.30 13.43
N LYS A 130 -7.41 -10.63 13.28
CA LYS A 130 -7.44 -11.59 14.39
C LYS A 130 -6.15 -12.36 14.41
N LYS A 131 -5.51 -12.38 15.57
CA LYS A 131 -4.29 -13.16 15.81
C LYS A 131 -4.55 -14.15 16.94
N TYR A 132 -4.48 -15.44 16.64
CA TYR A 132 -4.64 -16.52 17.60
C TYR A 132 -3.26 -16.93 18.13
N LYS A 133 -3.08 -16.82 19.45
CA LYS A 133 -1.82 -17.16 20.12
C LYS A 133 -1.77 -18.63 20.49
N LYS A 134 -0.57 -19.17 20.66
CA LYS A 134 -0.33 -20.56 21.05
C LYS A 134 -0.84 -20.93 22.44
N ASP A 135 -1.07 -19.96 23.32
CA ASP A 135 -1.66 -20.14 24.64
C ASP A 135 -3.19 -20.21 24.64
N GLY A 136 -3.81 -20.14 23.44
CA GLY A 136 -5.26 -20.19 23.24
C GLY A 136 -5.96 -18.83 23.36
N THR A 137 -5.23 -17.77 23.65
CA THR A 137 -5.77 -16.40 23.64
C THR A 137 -5.78 -15.83 22.21
N PHE A 138 -6.52 -14.75 21.98
CA PHE A 138 -6.55 -14.07 20.69
C PHE A 138 -6.65 -12.56 20.87
N GLU A 139 -6.16 -11.85 19.86
CA GLU A 139 -6.33 -10.42 19.66
C GLU A 139 -7.33 -10.21 18.52
N ASP A 140 -8.20 -9.21 18.62
CA ASP A 140 -9.19 -8.85 17.59
C ASP A 140 -9.23 -7.33 17.47
N ASP A 141 -8.55 -6.81 16.45
CA ASP A 141 -8.28 -5.39 16.29
C ASP A 141 -8.88 -4.83 15.00
N ARG A 142 -9.36 -3.60 15.09
CA ARG A 142 -9.51 -2.74 13.91
C ARG A 142 -8.19 -2.05 13.66
N LEU A 143 -7.67 -2.17 12.44
CA LEU A 143 -6.42 -1.55 12.05
C LEU A 143 -6.66 -0.45 11.02
N PHE A 144 -5.91 0.61 11.17
CA PHE A 144 -5.61 1.54 10.10
C PHE A 144 -4.10 1.56 9.91
N GLU A 145 -3.64 1.16 8.74
CA GLU A 145 -2.22 0.97 8.47
C GLU A 145 -1.81 1.83 7.28
N ARG A 146 -0.54 2.23 7.27
CA ARG A 146 0.09 2.92 6.16
C ARG A 146 1.36 2.19 5.77
N PHE A 147 1.40 1.71 4.55
CA PHE A 147 2.53 1.03 3.94
C PHE A 147 3.24 1.99 3.01
N PHE A 148 4.53 2.23 3.25
CA PHE A 148 5.36 3.13 2.47
C PHE A 148 6.13 2.31 1.44
N VAL A 149 5.81 2.52 0.15
CA VAL A 149 6.32 1.73 -0.98
C VAL A 149 7.25 2.57 -1.83
N ARG A 150 8.41 2.04 -2.13
CA ARG A 150 9.42 2.63 -3.02
C ARG A 150 10.06 1.52 -3.82
N ASP A 151 10.20 1.69 -5.14
CA ASP A 151 10.82 0.73 -6.07
C ASP A 151 10.25 -0.70 -5.94
N GLY A 152 8.92 -0.79 -5.74
CA GLY A 152 8.21 -2.07 -5.59
C GLY A 152 8.45 -2.79 -4.26
N LYS A 153 9.07 -2.12 -3.28
CA LYS A 153 9.33 -2.66 -1.94
C LYS A 153 8.74 -1.78 -0.84
N ILE A 154 8.29 -2.40 0.22
CA ILE A 154 7.82 -1.71 1.43
C ILE A 154 9.02 -1.54 2.36
N PHE A 155 9.33 -0.29 2.74
CA PHE A 155 10.43 0.04 3.64
C PHE A 155 9.96 0.50 5.03
N GLN A 156 8.68 0.87 5.16
CA GLN A 156 8.10 1.30 6.42
C GLN A 156 6.64 0.91 6.51
N VAL A 157 6.20 0.52 7.71
CA VAL A 157 4.81 0.31 8.07
C VAL A 157 4.49 1.15 9.31
N GLN A 158 3.33 1.78 9.31
CA GLN A 158 2.75 2.46 10.47
C GLN A 158 1.38 1.87 10.72
N ALA A 159 1.12 1.40 11.93
CA ALA A 159 -0.15 0.81 12.32
C ALA A 159 -0.77 1.55 13.50
N TRP A 160 -2.06 1.75 13.45
CA TRP A 160 -2.91 2.19 14.55
C TRP A 160 -3.97 1.12 14.77
N SER A 161 -4.16 0.72 16.03
CA SER A 161 -5.17 -0.26 16.39
C SER A 161 -6.18 0.30 17.38
N ALA A 162 -7.38 -0.28 17.31
CA ALA A 162 -8.39 -0.13 18.34
C ALA A 162 -9.05 -1.49 18.53
N ASP A 163 -9.27 -1.87 19.80
CA ASP A 163 -9.96 -3.11 20.15
C ASP A 163 -11.30 -3.20 19.40
N TRP A 164 -11.57 -4.36 18.79
CA TRP A 164 -12.87 -4.61 18.16
C TRP A 164 -13.94 -4.96 19.19
N ASN A 165 -13.52 -5.57 20.30
CA ASN A 165 -14.42 -6.01 21.38
C ASN A 165 -14.83 -4.83 22.26
N THR A 166 -15.56 -3.87 21.73
CA THR A 166 -16.39 -3.00 22.56
C THR A 166 -17.68 -3.75 22.85
N ASN A 167 -17.64 -4.58 23.90
CA ASN A 167 -18.86 -5.03 24.56
C ASN A 167 -19.40 -3.84 25.35
N ASP A 168 -20.13 -2.98 24.71
CA ASP A 168 -21.06 -2.01 25.32
C ASP A 168 -22.50 -2.36 24.93
#